data_8465c93166eb36c23311e53b423408f2
#
_entry.id   8465c93166eb36c23311e53b423408f2
#
_cell.length_a   1.000
_cell.length_b   1.000
_cell.length_c   1.000
_cell.angle_alpha   90.00
_cell.angle_beta   90.00
_cell.angle_gamma   90.00
#
_symmetry.space_group_name_H-M   'P 1'
#
loop_
_entity.id
_entity.type
_entity.pdbx_description
1 polymer ?
#
loop_
_entity_poly.entity_id
_entity_poly.type
_entity_poly.pdbx_seq_one_letter_code
_entity_poly.pdbx_strand_id
1 'polypeptide(L)'
;MGLLKQFGMGLQKARKSRGLTQEDFSVVSSRTYLSSLERGIKAPTITKIDDIAAVLGVHPLSLVAFAYLPTDVAERKKVFSQVMADLESFENQGVHLDS
;
A
#
# COMPACT_ATOMS: atom_id res chain seq x y z
N MET A 1 9.10 -14.15 -3.31
CA MET A 1 8.58 -13.61 -2.04
C MET A 1 7.09 -13.36 -2.17
N GLY A 2 6.31 -13.68 -1.15
CA GLY A 2 4.87 -13.53 -1.21
C GLY A 2 4.39 -12.07 -1.12
N LEU A 3 3.16 -11.85 -1.54
CA LEU A 3 2.53 -10.53 -1.61
C LEU A 3 2.55 -9.80 -0.26
N LEU A 4 2.12 -10.48 0.81
CA LEU A 4 2.07 -9.85 2.14
C LEU A 4 3.45 -9.54 2.69
N LYS A 5 4.43 -10.36 2.35
CA LYS A 5 5.82 -10.15 2.75
C LYS A 5 6.37 -8.89 2.08
N GLN A 6 6.12 -8.73 0.79
CA GLN A 6 6.54 -7.54 0.05
C GLN A 6 5.87 -6.27 0.60
N PHE A 7 4.58 -6.35 0.86
CA PHE A 7 3.84 -5.25 1.47
C PHE A 7 4.46 -4.86 2.82
N GLY A 8 4.69 -5.86 3.66
CA GLY A 8 5.22 -5.64 5.01
C GLY A 8 6.61 -5.01 5.00
N MET A 9 7.47 -5.48 4.11
CA MET A 9 8.82 -4.91 3.98
C MET A 9 8.77 -3.46 3.50
N GLY A 10 7.90 -3.17 2.55
CA GLY A 10 7.70 -1.81 2.06
C GLY A 10 7.16 -0.89 3.14
N LEU A 11 6.20 -1.36 3.92
CA LEU A 11 5.64 -0.61 5.03
C LEU A 11 6.71 -0.28 6.07
N GLN A 12 7.52 -1.26 6.47
CA GLN A 12 8.58 -1.04 7.43
C GLN A 12 9.60 -0.02 6.90
N LYS A 13 9.98 -0.16 5.64
CA LYS A 13 10.92 0.77 5.01
C LYS A 13 10.37 2.20 4.98
N ALA A 14 9.10 2.35 4.62
CA ALA A 14 8.44 3.65 4.61
C ALA A 14 8.41 4.28 6.01
N ARG A 15 8.02 3.49 7.01
CA ARG A 15 7.98 3.96 8.39
C ARG A 15 9.34 4.45 8.86
N LYS A 16 10.37 3.63 8.64
CA LYS A 16 11.74 3.98 9.07
C LYS A 16 12.26 5.20 8.31
N SER A 17 11.94 5.33 7.02
CA SER A 17 12.38 6.47 6.23
C SER A 17 11.78 7.79 6.70
N ARG A 18 10.63 7.75 7.38
CA ARG A 18 10.00 8.91 7.99
C ARG A 18 10.43 9.13 9.43
N GLY A 19 11.34 8.30 9.96
CA GLY A 19 11.79 8.40 11.34
C GLY A 19 10.75 8.00 12.37
N LEU A 20 9.76 7.20 11.98
CA LEU A 20 8.66 6.81 12.85
C LEU A 20 8.90 5.46 13.49
N THR A 21 8.41 5.31 14.73
CA THR A 21 8.39 4.03 15.44
C THR A 21 7.05 3.36 15.24
N GLN A 22 6.93 2.09 15.62
CA GLN A 22 5.63 1.41 15.60
C GLN A 22 4.64 2.07 16.56
N GLU A 23 5.12 2.63 17.68
CA GLU A 23 4.29 3.36 18.64
C GLU A 23 3.65 4.61 18.04
N ASP A 24 4.30 5.23 17.07
CA ASP A 24 3.76 6.44 16.44
C ASP A 24 2.45 6.18 15.69
N PHE A 25 2.11 4.92 15.47
CA PHE A 25 0.85 4.52 14.81
C PHE A 25 -0.24 4.14 15.82
N SER A 26 -0.02 4.38 17.12
CA SER A 26 -0.94 3.92 18.18
C SER A 26 -2.34 4.51 18.05
N VAL A 27 -2.50 5.66 17.40
CA VAL A 27 -3.82 6.27 17.18
C VAL A 27 -4.69 5.48 16.20
N VAL A 28 -4.09 4.66 15.36
CA VAL A 28 -4.83 3.93 14.31
C VAL A 28 -4.64 2.42 14.40
N SER A 29 -3.65 1.93 15.16
CA SER A 29 -3.32 0.51 15.19
C SER A 29 -2.61 0.14 16.47
N SER A 30 -2.85 -1.10 16.95
CA SER A 30 -2.00 -1.62 18.02
C SER A 30 -0.60 -1.89 17.46
N ARG A 31 0.40 -1.85 18.34
CA ARG A 31 1.79 -2.18 17.98
C ARG A 31 1.90 -3.61 17.47
N THR A 32 1.18 -4.54 18.11
CA THR A 32 1.20 -5.96 17.73
C THR A 32 0.65 -6.14 16.30
N TYR A 33 -0.44 -5.46 15.99
CA TYR A 33 -1.04 -5.54 14.65
C TYR A 33 -0.08 -4.97 13.59
N LEU A 34 0.47 -3.78 13.85
CA LEU A 34 1.41 -3.17 12.90
C LEU A 34 2.64 -4.06 12.68
N SER A 35 3.18 -4.62 13.76
CA SER A 35 4.29 -5.56 13.67
C SER A 35 3.93 -6.77 12.80
N SER A 36 2.71 -7.31 12.95
CA SER A 36 2.26 -8.44 12.14
C SER A 36 2.15 -8.09 10.67
N LEU A 37 1.72 -6.87 10.35
CA LEU A 37 1.69 -6.39 8.96
C LEU A 37 3.11 -6.30 8.38
N GLU A 38 4.04 -5.73 9.13
CA GLU A 38 5.42 -5.56 8.68
C GLU A 38 6.12 -6.89 8.46
N ARG A 39 5.76 -7.92 9.24
CA ARG A 39 6.33 -9.26 9.08
C ARG A 39 5.63 -10.10 8.01
N GLY A 40 4.58 -9.58 7.40
CA GLY A 40 3.85 -10.30 6.37
C GLY A 40 2.97 -11.42 6.90
N ILE A 41 2.60 -11.37 8.19
CA ILE A 41 1.80 -12.40 8.84
C ILE A 41 0.30 -12.14 8.63
N LYS A 42 -0.11 -10.87 8.60
CA LYS A 42 -1.52 -10.49 8.42
C LYS A 42 -1.68 -9.61 7.19
N ALA A 43 -2.86 -9.71 6.57
CA ALA A 43 -3.26 -8.86 5.46
C ALA A 43 -3.99 -7.63 6.02
N PRO A 44 -3.66 -6.42 5.57
CA PRO A 44 -4.39 -5.23 5.99
C PRO A 44 -5.74 -5.14 5.28
N THR A 45 -6.70 -4.52 5.95
CA THR A 45 -7.93 -4.09 5.28
C THR A 45 -7.67 -2.78 4.53
N ILE A 46 -8.55 -2.45 3.58
CA ILE A 46 -8.45 -1.19 2.86
C ILE A 46 -8.52 -0.01 3.84
N THR A 47 -9.42 -0.08 4.83
CA THR A 47 -9.55 0.96 5.84
C THR A 47 -8.26 1.15 6.63
N LYS A 48 -7.61 0.04 7.00
CA LYS A 48 -6.36 0.12 7.75
C LYS A 48 -5.24 0.69 6.90
N ILE A 49 -5.20 0.37 5.61
CA ILE A 49 -4.24 0.95 4.69
C ILE A 49 -4.41 2.47 4.65
N ASP A 50 -5.65 2.95 4.58
CA ASP A 50 -5.95 4.39 4.56
C ASP A 50 -5.46 5.06 5.84
N ASP A 51 -5.76 4.46 7.00
CA ASP A 51 -5.34 4.99 8.31
C ASP A 51 -3.81 5.08 8.42
N ILE A 52 -3.11 4.03 8.01
CA ILE A 52 -1.65 3.98 8.09
C ILE A 52 -1.03 5.00 7.13
N ALA A 53 -1.58 5.13 5.93
CA ALA A 53 -1.10 6.09 4.94
C ALA A 53 -1.22 7.52 5.46
N ALA A 54 -2.28 7.83 6.19
CA ALA A 54 -2.46 9.15 6.79
C ALA A 54 -1.34 9.48 7.79
N VAL A 55 -0.95 8.51 8.63
CA VAL A 55 0.15 8.71 9.57
C VAL A 55 1.47 8.92 8.85
N LEU A 56 1.70 8.18 7.76
CA LEU A 56 2.92 8.32 6.95
C LEU A 56 2.94 9.59 6.10
N GLY A 57 1.79 10.20 5.88
CA GLY A 57 1.68 11.36 5.00
C GLY A 57 1.80 11.00 3.52
N VAL A 58 1.31 9.83 3.11
CA VAL A 58 1.35 9.38 1.71
C VAL A 58 -0.05 8.97 1.26
N HIS A 59 -0.21 8.86 -0.06
CA HIS A 59 -1.47 8.35 -0.62
C HIS A 59 -1.59 6.85 -0.31
N PRO A 60 -2.79 6.35 0.05
CA PRO A 60 -2.97 4.92 0.34
C PRO A 60 -2.52 3.99 -0.77
N LEU A 61 -2.67 4.39 -2.04
CA LEU A 61 -2.17 3.59 -3.17
C LEU A 61 -0.66 3.39 -3.13
N SER A 62 0.07 4.33 -2.51
CA SER A 62 1.52 4.17 -2.37
C SER A 62 1.87 2.96 -1.50
N LEU A 63 1.06 2.67 -0.48
CA LEU A 63 1.25 1.49 0.35
C LEU A 63 0.90 0.21 -0.40
N VAL A 64 -0.23 0.21 -1.11
CA VAL A 64 -0.64 -0.95 -1.91
C VAL A 64 0.42 -1.27 -2.97
N ALA A 65 1.03 -0.23 -3.51
CA ALA A 65 2.06 -0.38 -4.54
C ALA A 65 3.24 -1.23 -4.06
N PHE A 66 3.59 -1.20 -2.79
CA PHE A 66 4.68 -2.03 -2.26
C PHE A 66 4.47 -3.52 -2.53
N ALA A 67 3.22 -3.97 -2.54
CA ALA A 67 2.90 -5.38 -2.75
C ALA A 67 3.08 -5.82 -4.20
N TYR A 68 2.98 -4.89 -5.14
CA TYR A 68 2.90 -5.22 -6.57
C TYR A 68 4.04 -4.67 -7.42
N LEU A 69 4.69 -3.58 -6.98
CA LEU A 69 5.66 -2.93 -7.84
C LEU A 69 7.04 -3.60 -7.75
N PRO A 70 7.67 -3.82 -8.89
CA PRO A 70 9.09 -4.21 -8.90
C PRO A 70 9.96 -3.03 -8.50
N THR A 71 11.26 -3.29 -8.31
CA THR A 71 12.22 -2.24 -7.93
C THR A 71 12.67 -1.42 -9.13
N ASP A 72 12.64 -1.98 -10.34
CA ASP A 72 13.07 -1.28 -11.53
C ASP A 72 12.07 -0.19 -11.94
N VAL A 73 12.58 1.02 -12.19
CA VAL A 73 11.73 2.18 -12.52
C VAL A 73 10.95 1.96 -13.80
N ALA A 74 11.56 1.40 -14.83
CA ALA A 74 10.88 1.15 -16.11
C ALA A 74 9.75 0.14 -15.94
N GLU A 75 9.96 -0.90 -15.14
CA GLU A 75 8.94 -1.90 -14.85
C GLU A 75 7.81 -1.31 -14.00
N ARG A 76 8.12 -0.40 -13.08
CA ARG A 76 7.09 0.32 -12.32
C ARG A 76 6.18 1.12 -13.23
N LYS A 77 6.75 1.82 -14.20
CA LYS A 77 5.97 2.61 -15.16
C LYS A 77 5.01 1.73 -15.97
N LYS A 78 5.45 0.52 -16.33
CA LYS A 78 4.59 -0.43 -17.03
C LYS A 78 3.38 -0.83 -16.18
N VAL A 79 3.60 -1.08 -14.89
CA VAL A 79 2.50 -1.44 -13.98
C VAL A 79 1.50 -0.29 -13.87
N PHE A 80 1.97 0.93 -13.68
CA PHE A 80 1.07 2.09 -13.59
C PHE A 80 0.33 2.32 -14.90
N SER A 81 0.98 2.15 -16.04
CA SER A 81 0.31 2.26 -17.34
C SER A 81 -0.79 1.21 -17.49
N GLN A 82 -0.54 -0.01 -17.03
CA GLN A 82 -1.55 -1.06 -17.06
C GLN A 82 -2.75 -0.71 -16.18
N VAL A 83 -2.50 -0.19 -14.97
CA VAL A 83 -3.59 0.21 -14.07
C VAL A 83 -4.44 1.30 -14.71
N MET A 84 -3.81 2.31 -15.29
CA MET A 84 -4.55 3.38 -15.96
C MET A 84 -5.35 2.87 -17.13
N ALA A 85 -4.78 1.98 -17.93
CA ALA A 85 -5.48 1.37 -19.06
C ALA A 85 -6.69 0.56 -18.60
N ASP A 86 -6.56 -0.18 -17.50
CA ASP A 86 -7.68 -0.93 -16.93
C ASP A 86 -8.83 -0.01 -16.53
N LEU A 87 -8.51 1.07 -15.82
CA LEU A 87 -9.52 2.04 -15.37
C LEU A 87 -10.24 2.68 -16.55
N GLU A 88 -9.52 3.09 -17.59
CA GLU A 88 -10.11 3.64 -18.80
C GLU A 88 -10.99 2.64 -19.51
N SER A 89 -10.57 1.38 -19.56
CA SER A 89 -11.34 0.31 -20.19
C SER A 89 -12.71 0.16 -19.52
N PHE A 90 -12.74 0.20 -18.18
CA PHE A 90 -14.01 0.10 -17.45
C PHE A 90 -14.92 1.30 -17.72
N GLU A 91 -14.37 2.47 -17.78
CA GLU A 91 -15.15 3.71 -18.05
C GLU A 91 -15.68 3.74 -19.47
N ASN A 92 -14.87 3.31 -20.44
CA ASN A 92 -15.25 3.34 -21.86
C ASN A 92 -16.35 2.35 -22.19
N GLN A 93 -16.64 1.38 -21.30
CA GLN A 93 -17.73 0.43 -21.49
C GLN A 93 -19.05 0.92 -20.89
N GLY A 94 -19.12 2.20 -20.50
CA GLY A 94 -20.34 2.78 -19.96
C GLY A 94 -20.58 2.45 -18.48
N VAL A 95 -19.58 1.94 -17.79
CA VAL A 95 -19.67 1.65 -16.36
C VAL A 95 -19.05 2.80 -15.58
N HIS A 96 -19.80 3.33 -14.61
CA HIS A 96 -19.31 4.40 -13.75
C HIS A 96 -18.95 3.85 -12.38
N LEU A 97 -17.73 4.13 -11.93
CA LEU A 97 -17.22 3.59 -10.68
C LEU A 97 -17.89 4.20 -9.45
N ASP A 98 -18.45 5.36 -9.58
CA ASP A 98 -19.07 6.11 -8.49
C ASP A 98 -20.60 6.05 -8.47
N SER A 99 -21.17 5.26 -9.33
CA SER A 99 -22.63 5.16 -9.46
C SER A 99 -23.26 4.17 -8.50
#